data_ed87ed7cd863b105fd52e66a4a94f0b6
#
_entry.id   ed87ed7cd863b105fd52e66a4a94f0b6
#
_cell.length_a   1.000
_cell.length_b   1.000
_cell.length_c   1.000
_cell.angle_alpha   90.00
_cell.angle_beta   90.00
_cell.angle_gamma   90.00
#
_symmetry.space_group_name_H-M   'P 1'
#
loop_
_entity.id
_entity.type
_entity.pdbx_description
1 polymer ?
#
loop_
_entity_poly.entity_id
_entity_poly.type
_entity_poly.pdbx_seq_one_letter_code
_entity_poly.pdbx_strand_id
1 'polypeptide(L)'
;MKEINSNILSDITVHMKYAKYIPELQRRETWEELVDRNMAMHIKKYPELEVEIRKAYSYVFTKQILPSMRSLQFAGKPIEISPNRLYNCSYLPVDSLDAFNEIMFLLLSGCGVGYSVQQHHIKKLPFIMQPFKFRTRRFVIGDSIEGWSDAVKVLIRSYLGEKRASRIVFDYTDIRPKGARLVTSGGKAPGPQPLKECLIKVEGILEAKDDGSRLTSLEVHDIICHIADAVLAGGIRRAALISLFTATDDDMISCKSGNWWETNPQRGRSNNSAVLMRHKITKEFFMDLWKRVELSGAGETGIYLNNDKDWGTNPCCEIALRPFQFCTLCEVNVSNVKDQDDLNARVKAAAFIGTLQAGYTDFHYLREIWKETTEKDALIGVSMTGIGSAAVLQMDMKAAANIVTKENARVAKLIGINSSARCTTVKPAGTTSLVLGTSSGIHAWHNDYYVRRMRVGKNEAIYDYLLAYHNDLIEDEFFRPHDTAVISIPQKAPDGSILRTESPFDTLERVKRVAEEWIQPGHRRGSNTHNVSATISLKENEWKKAGDWMWENREYYNGLSVLPYDGGTYTQAPFEDIDEAKYNKMSKVLSNVDLTKVIEAEDNTDLSGELACAGGSCEIV
;
A
#
# COMPACT_ATOMS: atom_id res chain seq x y z
N MET A 1 -16.02 2.74 27.85
CA MET A 1 -16.06 1.46 27.09
C MET A 1 -15.66 1.63 25.64
N LYS A 2 -16.26 2.55 24.86
CA LYS A 2 -15.88 2.77 23.45
C LYS A 2 -14.39 3.10 23.26
N GLU A 3 -13.81 3.96 24.07
CA GLU A 3 -12.39 4.32 24.01
C GLU A 3 -11.46 3.14 24.34
N ILE A 4 -11.83 2.29 25.30
CA ILE A 4 -11.02 1.13 25.68
C ILE A 4 -10.92 0.14 24.53
N ASN A 5 -12.04 -0.19 23.89
CA ASN A 5 -12.08 -1.15 22.78
C ASN A 5 -11.25 -0.66 21.57
N SER A 6 -11.41 0.62 21.21
CA SER A 6 -10.65 1.25 20.12
C SER A 6 -9.15 1.32 20.44
N ASN A 7 -8.79 1.64 21.69
CA ASN A 7 -7.39 1.69 22.12
C ASN A 7 -6.74 0.31 22.10
N ILE A 8 -7.41 -0.74 22.58
CA ILE A 8 -6.89 -2.11 22.52
C ILE A 8 -6.58 -2.51 21.07
N LEU A 9 -7.52 -2.26 20.14
CA LEU A 9 -7.33 -2.57 18.73
C LEU A 9 -6.16 -1.78 18.13
N SER A 10 -6.05 -0.49 18.46
CA SER A 10 -4.95 0.38 18.04
C SER A 10 -3.61 -0.11 18.57
N ASP A 11 -3.51 -0.40 19.87
CA ASP A 11 -2.25 -0.77 20.52
C ASP A 11 -1.74 -2.14 20.04
N ILE A 12 -2.64 -3.12 19.87
CA ILE A 12 -2.28 -4.41 19.27
C ILE A 12 -1.80 -4.22 17.84
N THR A 13 -2.47 -3.36 17.05
CA THR A 13 -2.06 -3.08 15.66
C THR A 13 -0.68 -2.44 15.61
N VAL A 14 -0.40 -1.45 16.48
CA VAL A 14 0.91 -0.82 16.58
C VAL A 14 1.97 -1.83 16.98
N HIS A 15 1.72 -2.63 18.02
CA HIS A 15 2.64 -3.64 18.52
C HIS A 15 3.02 -4.66 17.46
N MET A 16 2.03 -5.22 16.76
CA MET A 16 2.27 -6.27 15.77
C MET A 16 2.95 -5.76 14.49
N LYS A 17 2.67 -4.51 14.07
CA LYS A 17 2.98 -4.06 12.71
C LYS A 17 4.03 -2.97 12.60
N TYR A 18 4.23 -2.15 13.64
CA TYR A 18 5.04 -0.93 13.55
C TYR A 18 6.11 -0.78 14.63
N ALA A 19 5.83 -1.31 15.82
CA ALA A 19 6.74 -1.24 16.95
C ALA A 19 8.01 -2.06 16.72
N LYS A 20 9.18 -1.48 16.92
CA LYS A 20 10.47 -2.18 16.84
C LYS A 20 10.78 -2.93 18.13
N TYR A 21 11.45 -4.06 17.99
CA TYR A 21 11.97 -4.82 19.10
C TYR A 21 13.17 -4.11 19.72
N ILE A 22 13.15 -3.93 21.06
CA ILE A 22 14.22 -3.34 21.87
C ILE A 22 14.91 -4.47 22.64
N PRO A 23 16.11 -4.90 22.21
CA PRO A 23 16.79 -6.06 22.82
C PRO A 23 17.07 -5.89 24.31
N GLU A 24 17.41 -4.69 24.74
CA GLU A 24 17.77 -4.36 26.13
C GLU A 24 16.57 -4.50 27.09
N LEU A 25 15.35 -4.28 26.56
CA LEU A 25 14.10 -4.39 27.30
C LEU A 25 13.35 -5.68 27.05
N GLN A 26 13.80 -6.50 26.10
CA GLN A 26 13.14 -7.73 25.64
C GLN A 26 11.64 -7.54 25.31
N ARG A 27 11.30 -6.38 24.75
CA ARG A 27 9.93 -6.03 24.31
C ARG A 27 9.96 -5.12 23.09
N ARG A 28 8.81 -4.90 22.53
CA ARG A 28 8.64 -3.90 21.45
C ARG A 28 8.41 -2.50 22.01
N GLU A 29 8.61 -1.49 21.16
CA GLU A 29 8.33 -0.08 21.45
C GLU A 29 6.87 0.11 21.87
N THR A 30 6.63 1.07 22.76
CA THR A 30 5.31 1.67 22.98
C THR A 30 4.98 2.65 21.86
N TRP A 31 3.73 3.15 21.83
CA TRP A 31 3.33 4.20 20.89
C TRP A 31 4.18 5.45 21.04
N GLU A 32 4.43 5.89 22.25
CA GLU A 32 5.22 7.07 22.56
C GLU A 32 6.67 6.90 22.09
N GLU A 33 7.31 5.78 22.40
CA GLU A 33 8.69 5.48 21.98
C GLU A 33 8.83 5.46 20.44
N LEU A 34 7.83 4.87 19.75
CA LEU A 34 7.79 4.82 18.29
C LEU A 34 7.65 6.23 17.67
N VAL A 35 6.75 7.05 18.22
CA VAL A 35 6.54 8.43 17.76
C VAL A 35 7.77 9.30 18.06
N ASP A 36 8.37 9.17 19.24
CA ASP A 36 9.61 9.88 19.61
C ASP A 36 10.76 9.54 18.66
N ARG A 37 10.94 8.27 18.30
CA ARG A 37 11.96 7.84 17.33
C ARG A 37 11.73 8.49 15.95
N ASN A 38 10.50 8.58 15.51
CA ASN A 38 10.15 9.21 14.23
C ASN A 38 10.37 10.73 14.28
N MET A 39 9.94 11.39 15.35
CA MET A 39 10.13 12.81 15.58
C MET A 39 11.62 13.17 15.63
N ALA A 40 12.41 12.40 16.39
CA ALA A 40 13.85 12.63 16.55
C ALA A 40 14.60 12.54 15.21
N MET A 41 14.19 11.65 14.30
CA MET A 41 14.77 11.56 12.96
C MET A 41 14.57 12.87 12.17
N HIS A 42 13.39 13.47 12.24
CA HIS A 42 13.12 14.75 11.57
C HIS A 42 13.86 15.93 12.23
N ILE A 43 13.92 15.98 13.56
CA ILE A 43 14.70 17.00 14.28
C ILE A 43 16.18 16.90 13.91
N LYS A 44 16.74 15.69 13.81
CA LYS A 44 18.13 15.47 13.40
C LYS A 44 18.42 16.04 12.00
N LYS A 45 17.46 15.89 11.07
CA LYS A 45 17.60 16.39 9.69
C LYS A 45 17.34 17.90 9.56
N TYR A 46 16.41 18.42 10.35
CA TYR A 46 15.94 19.80 10.32
C TYR A 46 15.98 20.44 11.70
N PRO A 47 17.16 20.59 12.33
CA PRO A 47 17.26 21.05 13.72
C PRO A 47 16.72 22.47 13.95
N GLU A 48 16.77 23.31 12.93
CA GLU A 48 16.21 24.68 12.95
C GLU A 48 14.68 24.71 13.09
N LEU A 49 14.00 23.61 12.78
CA LEU A 49 12.54 23.49 12.86
C LEU A 49 12.08 22.69 14.10
N GLU A 50 12.95 22.40 15.06
CA GLU A 50 12.64 21.55 16.21
C GLU A 50 11.35 21.95 16.92
N VAL A 51 11.14 23.24 17.18
CA VAL A 51 9.95 23.73 17.88
C VAL A 51 8.66 23.43 17.08
N GLU A 52 8.69 23.67 15.78
CA GLU A 52 7.55 23.39 14.92
C GLU A 52 7.30 21.88 14.76
N ILE A 53 8.38 21.09 14.68
CA ILE A 53 8.30 19.62 14.63
C ILE A 53 7.61 19.10 15.89
N ARG A 54 8.07 19.48 17.08
CA ARG A 54 7.45 19.07 18.35
C ARG A 54 5.98 19.45 18.43
N LYS A 55 5.63 20.65 17.96
CA LYS A 55 4.23 21.10 17.89
C LYS A 55 3.40 20.23 16.95
N ALA A 56 3.88 19.92 15.76
CA ALA A 56 3.17 19.04 14.83
C ALA A 56 3.02 17.61 15.38
N TYR A 57 4.05 17.10 16.05
CA TYR A 57 4.04 15.76 16.65
C TYR A 57 3.13 15.63 17.87
N SER A 58 2.72 16.73 18.53
CA SER A 58 1.65 16.65 19.55
C SER A 58 0.34 16.08 19.02
N TYR A 59 0.02 16.34 17.74
CA TYR A 59 -1.13 15.74 17.06
C TYR A 59 -0.90 14.25 16.71
N VAL A 60 0.35 13.83 16.52
CA VAL A 60 0.70 12.41 16.26
C VAL A 60 0.57 11.61 17.55
N PHE A 61 1.11 12.10 18.67
CA PHE A 61 0.99 11.44 19.99
C PHE A 61 -0.47 11.18 20.36
N THR A 62 -1.36 12.11 20.05
CA THR A 62 -2.80 12.01 20.34
C THR A 62 -3.59 11.30 19.24
N LYS A 63 -2.91 10.70 18.24
CA LYS A 63 -3.53 9.97 17.11
C LYS A 63 -4.58 10.80 16.33
N GLN A 64 -4.39 12.13 16.27
CA GLN A 64 -5.20 13.02 15.44
C GLN A 64 -4.69 13.06 13.99
N ILE A 65 -3.39 12.89 13.80
CA ILE A 65 -2.77 12.69 12.50
C ILE A 65 -1.72 11.57 12.59
N LEU A 66 -1.35 11.01 11.43
CA LEU A 66 -0.21 10.11 11.32
C LEU A 66 0.72 10.57 10.20
N PRO A 67 2.05 10.51 10.41
CA PRO A 67 3.03 10.58 9.33
C PRO A 67 2.89 9.33 8.43
N SER A 68 3.70 9.23 7.40
CA SER A 68 3.81 7.99 6.64
C SER A 68 4.02 6.81 7.59
N MET A 69 3.20 5.78 7.47
CA MET A 69 3.36 4.57 8.29
C MET A 69 4.71 3.88 8.00
N ARG A 70 5.27 4.08 6.81
CA ARG A 70 6.62 3.64 6.48
C ARG A 70 7.68 4.46 7.25
N SER A 71 7.44 5.77 7.36
CA SER A 71 8.28 6.64 8.20
C SER A 71 8.26 6.20 9.66
N LEU A 72 7.08 5.94 10.22
CA LEU A 72 6.95 5.40 11.58
C LEU A 72 7.69 4.06 11.74
N GLN A 73 7.50 3.12 10.82
CA GLN A 73 8.10 1.79 10.88
C GLN A 73 9.63 1.83 10.79
N PHE A 74 10.19 2.64 9.87
CA PHE A 74 11.62 2.61 9.53
C PHE A 74 12.43 3.79 10.03
N ALA A 75 11.83 4.76 10.74
CA ALA A 75 12.54 5.93 11.25
C ALA A 75 13.87 5.59 11.93
N GLY A 76 14.83 6.51 11.80
CA GLY A 76 16.20 6.38 12.24
C GLY A 76 17.11 5.78 11.17
N LYS A 77 18.08 4.99 11.58
CA LYS A 77 19.14 4.46 10.70
C LYS A 77 18.65 3.81 9.39
N PRO A 78 17.56 3.03 9.35
CA PRO A 78 17.08 2.46 8.08
C PRO A 78 16.72 3.49 7.02
N ILE A 79 16.07 4.60 7.39
CA ILE A 79 15.72 5.71 6.46
C ILE A 79 16.94 6.58 6.19
N GLU A 80 17.82 6.81 7.17
CA GLU A 80 19.05 7.57 6.99
C GLU A 80 19.99 6.92 5.96
N ILE A 81 20.04 5.59 5.92
CA ILE A 81 20.83 4.83 4.94
C ILE A 81 20.12 4.72 3.60
N SER A 82 18.80 4.51 3.60
CA SER A 82 18.01 4.25 2.41
C SER A 82 16.68 5.02 2.46
N PRO A 83 16.70 6.32 2.09
CA PRO A 83 15.56 7.22 2.22
C PRO A 83 14.31 6.79 1.46
N ASN A 84 14.44 5.99 0.39
CA ASN A 84 13.31 5.40 -0.33
C ASN A 84 12.38 4.55 0.56
N ARG A 85 12.87 4.06 1.73
CA ARG A 85 12.05 3.33 2.72
C ARG A 85 10.98 4.19 3.39
N LEU A 86 11.09 5.52 3.31
CA LEU A 86 10.10 6.45 3.84
C LEU A 86 8.85 6.52 2.96
N TYR A 87 9.02 6.32 1.65
CA TYR A 87 7.98 6.53 0.66
C TYR A 87 6.99 5.36 0.59
N ASN A 88 5.71 5.70 0.41
CA ASN A 88 4.63 4.72 0.31
C ASN A 88 4.40 4.25 -1.13
N CYS A 89 4.54 5.17 -2.09
CA CYS A 89 4.06 5.04 -3.46
C CYS A 89 5.18 5.31 -4.45
N SER A 90 5.26 4.48 -5.48
CA SER A 90 6.16 4.66 -6.61
C SER A 90 5.53 4.15 -7.90
N TYR A 91 6.04 4.64 -9.03
CA TYR A 91 5.62 4.19 -10.36
C TYR A 91 6.78 4.27 -11.35
N LEU A 92 6.85 3.27 -12.25
CA LEU A 92 7.76 3.27 -13.38
C LEU A 92 7.19 2.53 -14.59
N PRO A 93 7.48 2.96 -15.83
CA PRO A 93 7.25 2.14 -17.02
C PRO A 93 8.31 1.03 -17.13
N VAL A 94 7.92 -0.14 -17.65
CA VAL A 94 8.86 -1.20 -17.98
C VAL A 94 9.36 -0.99 -19.41
N ASP A 95 10.21 0.00 -19.58
CA ASP A 95 10.75 0.45 -20.86
C ASP A 95 12.27 0.32 -20.99
N SER A 96 12.90 -0.26 -19.97
CA SER A 96 14.33 -0.56 -19.91
C SER A 96 14.60 -1.77 -19.05
N LEU A 97 15.77 -2.38 -19.20
CA LEU A 97 16.16 -3.57 -18.43
C LEU A 97 16.33 -3.29 -16.94
N ASP A 98 16.64 -2.03 -16.58
CA ASP A 98 16.80 -1.65 -15.17
C ASP A 98 15.45 -1.61 -14.42
N ALA A 99 14.31 -1.57 -15.11
CA ALA A 99 13.01 -1.57 -14.46
C ALA A 99 12.78 -2.82 -13.60
N PHE A 100 13.24 -3.99 -14.02
CA PHE A 100 13.03 -5.24 -13.29
C PHE A 100 13.75 -5.28 -11.94
N ASN A 101 15.02 -4.88 -11.90
CA ASN A 101 15.77 -4.84 -10.63
C ASN A 101 15.35 -3.66 -9.74
N GLU A 102 14.95 -2.53 -10.32
CA GLU A 102 14.37 -1.42 -9.55
C GLU A 102 13.05 -1.82 -8.88
N ILE A 103 12.17 -2.56 -9.57
CA ILE A 103 10.93 -3.09 -8.96
C ILE A 103 11.26 -4.02 -7.79
N MET A 104 12.21 -4.96 -7.95
CA MET A 104 12.65 -5.82 -6.85
C MET A 104 13.15 -5.01 -5.65
N PHE A 105 14.01 -4.03 -5.89
CA PHE A 105 14.58 -3.16 -4.87
C PHE A 105 13.49 -2.34 -4.14
N LEU A 106 12.56 -1.76 -4.88
CA LEU A 106 11.46 -0.98 -4.32
C LEU A 106 10.54 -1.82 -3.45
N LEU A 107 10.18 -3.02 -3.90
CA LEU A 107 9.36 -3.96 -3.14
C LEU A 107 10.08 -4.42 -1.86
N LEU A 108 11.37 -4.77 -1.94
CA LEU A 108 12.19 -5.14 -0.77
C LEU A 108 12.37 -3.98 0.21
N SER A 109 12.35 -2.75 -0.28
CA SER A 109 12.34 -1.54 0.55
C SER A 109 10.97 -1.26 1.18
N GLY A 110 9.91 -1.94 0.73
CA GLY A 110 8.54 -1.84 1.24
C GLY A 110 7.71 -0.76 0.60
N CYS A 111 8.11 -0.23 -0.54
CA CYS A 111 7.30 0.68 -1.33
C CYS A 111 6.22 -0.08 -2.11
N GLY A 112 5.04 0.50 -2.25
CA GLY A 112 4.04 0.04 -3.21
C GLY A 112 4.44 0.50 -4.61
N VAL A 113 4.41 -0.42 -5.59
CA VAL A 113 4.93 -0.17 -6.94
C VAL A 113 3.83 -0.28 -7.99
N GLY A 114 3.54 0.82 -8.65
CA GLY A 114 2.85 0.79 -9.93
C GLY A 114 3.85 0.60 -11.07
N TYR A 115 3.49 -0.18 -12.06
CA TYR A 115 4.32 -0.35 -13.24
C TYR A 115 3.46 -0.43 -14.50
N SER A 116 4.03 -0.03 -15.63
CA SER A 116 3.34 -0.05 -16.91
C SER A 116 3.95 -1.09 -17.83
N VAL A 117 3.10 -2.01 -18.30
CA VAL A 117 3.37 -2.94 -19.39
C VAL A 117 2.62 -2.54 -20.65
N GLN A 118 2.23 -1.26 -20.80
CA GLN A 118 1.62 -0.76 -22.03
C GLN A 118 2.56 -1.04 -23.22
N GLN A 119 1.98 -1.38 -24.35
CA GLN A 119 2.74 -1.81 -25.54
C GLN A 119 3.81 -0.80 -25.98
N HIS A 120 3.56 0.51 -25.87
CA HIS A 120 4.54 1.53 -26.25
C HIS A 120 5.75 1.60 -25.28
N HIS A 121 5.62 1.11 -24.05
CA HIS A 121 6.74 0.93 -23.12
C HIS A 121 7.53 -0.34 -23.44
N ILE A 122 6.85 -1.49 -23.50
CA ILE A 122 7.50 -2.79 -23.68
C ILE A 122 8.24 -2.89 -25.03
N LYS A 123 7.73 -2.24 -26.06
CA LYS A 123 8.39 -2.18 -27.38
C LYS A 123 9.80 -1.55 -27.33
N LYS A 124 10.14 -0.84 -26.26
CA LYS A 124 11.50 -0.31 -26.05
C LYS A 124 12.48 -1.36 -25.50
N LEU A 125 11.98 -2.47 -24.92
CA LEU A 125 12.84 -3.54 -24.46
C LEU A 125 13.57 -4.20 -25.65
N PRO A 126 14.82 -4.65 -25.47
CA PRO A 126 15.55 -5.38 -26.51
C PRO A 126 14.84 -6.69 -26.91
N PHE A 127 15.27 -7.23 -28.02
CA PHE A 127 14.89 -8.59 -28.45
C PHE A 127 15.56 -9.63 -27.56
N ILE A 128 14.92 -10.79 -27.46
CA ILE A 128 15.52 -11.97 -26.80
C ILE A 128 16.75 -12.42 -27.58
N MET A 129 17.81 -12.66 -26.85
CA MET A 129 19.04 -13.28 -27.33
C MET A 129 19.43 -14.38 -26.35
N GLN A 130 19.14 -15.62 -26.71
CA GLN A 130 19.44 -16.79 -25.86
C GLN A 130 20.93 -16.85 -25.51
N PRO A 131 21.31 -17.06 -24.25
CA PRO A 131 22.72 -17.13 -23.87
C PRO A 131 23.42 -18.32 -24.50
N PHE A 132 24.78 -18.31 -24.54
CA PHE A 132 25.56 -19.43 -25.02
C PHE A 132 25.31 -20.67 -24.15
N LYS A 133 24.93 -21.81 -24.76
CA LYS A 133 24.63 -23.07 -24.05
C LYS A 133 25.81 -23.63 -23.25
N PHE A 134 27.02 -23.43 -23.76
CA PHE A 134 28.26 -24.04 -23.20
C PHE A 134 29.17 -23.04 -22.48
N ARG A 135 28.75 -21.76 -22.36
CA ARG A 135 29.51 -20.75 -21.61
C ARG A 135 28.73 -20.37 -20.37
N THR A 136 29.31 -20.65 -19.22
CA THR A 136 28.73 -20.27 -17.94
C THR A 136 29.54 -19.16 -17.25
N ARG A 137 28.87 -18.33 -16.48
CA ARG A 137 29.49 -17.35 -15.60
C ARG A 137 28.87 -17.49 -14.21
N ARG A 138 29.70 -17.71 -13.21
CA ARG A 138 29.24 -17.72 -11.80
C ARG A 138 28.96 -16.28 -11.35
N PHE A 139 27.83 -16.07 -10.66
CA PHE A 139 27.45 -14.82 -10.02
C PHE A 139 27.15 -15.09 -8.55
N VAL A 140 27.95 -14.54 -7.65
CA VAL A 140 27.75 -14.62 -6.20
C VAL A 140 26.77 -13.53 -5.81
N ILE A 141 25.67 -13.91 -5.14
CA ILE A 141 24.60 -13.00 -4.76
C ILE A 141 24.91 -12.43 -3.38
N GLY A 142 25.01 -11.08 -3.27
CA GLY A 142 25.20 -10.40 -2.00
C GLY A 142 24.00 -10.53 -1.06
N ASP A 143 24.26 -10.60 0.25
CA ASP A 143 23.24 -10.70 1.30
C ASP A 143 22.63 -9.34 1.63
N SER A 144 21.98 -8.73 0.66
CA SER A 144 21.32 -7.42 0.77
C SER A 144 20.15 -7.29 -0.22
N ILE A 145 19.31 -6.28 -0.04
CA ILE A 145 18.24 -6.00 -1.01
C ILE A 145 18.80 -5.60 -2.39
N GLU A 146 19.94 -4.93 -2.41
CA GLU A 146 20.71 -4.62 -3.62
C GLU A 146 21.21 -5.90 -4.30
N GLY A 147 21.80 -6.82 -3.53
CA GLY A 147 22.31 -8.09 -4.05
C GLY A 147 21.22 -8.97 -4.68
N TRP A 148 20.05 -9.03 -4.06
CA TRP A 148 18.90 -9.74 -4.64
C TRP A 148 18.41 -9.08 -5.92
N SER A 149 18.37 -7.74 -5.94
CA SER A 149 17.99 -6.96 -7.12
C SER A 149 18.99 -7.11 -8.26
N ASP A 150 20.28 -7.15 -7.94
CA ASP A 150 21.35 -7.40 -8.93
C ASP A 150 21.28 -8.81 -9.52
N ALA A 151 20.87 -9.81 -8.76
CA ALA A 151 20.64 -11.15 -9.30
C ALA A 151 19.57 -11.15 -10.41
N VAL A 152 18.44 -10.43 -10.19
CA VAL A 152 17.41 -10.24 -11.22
C VAL A 152 17.98 -9.45 -12.41
N LYS A 153 18.72 -8.38 -12.16
CA LYS A 153 19.37 -7.57 -13.22
C LYS A 153 20.28 -8.40 -14.11
N VAL A 154 21.13 -9.22 -13.51
CA VAL A 154 22.10 -10.06 -14.24
C VAL A 154 21.37 -11.13 -15.06
N LEU A 155 20.32 -11.76 -14.51
CA LEU A 155 19.52 -12.73 -15.23
C LEU A 155 18.84 -12.09 -16.46
N ILE A 156 18.09 -11.01 -16.27
CA ILE A 156 17.39 -10.30 -17.35
C ILE A 156 18.37 -9.87 -18.46
N ARG A 157 19.51 -9.29 -18.09
CA ARG A 157 20.54 -8.85 -19.04
C ARG A 157 21.23 -9.99 -19.77
N SER A 158 21.22 -11.21 -19.23
CA SER A 158 21.79 -12.37 -19.93
C SER A 158 20.94 -12.85 -21.10
N TYR A 159 19.63 -12.53 -21.12
CA TYR A 159 18.68 -12.87 -22.17
C TYR A 159 18.26 -11.69 -23.06
N LEU A 160 18.38 -10.47 -22.57
CA LEU A 160 17.89 -9.24 -23.22
C LEU A 160 19.02 -8.21 -23.44
N GLY A 161 20.23 -8.67 -23.67
CA GLY A 161 21.39 -7.81 -23.93
C GLY A 161 21.58 -7.52 -25.42
N GLU A 162 22.44 -6.55 -25.73
CA GLU A 162 22.85 -6.24 -27.11
C GLU A 162 23.77 -7.32 -27.72
N LYS A 163 24.40 -8.13 -26.88
CA LYS A 163 25.30 -9.21 -27.26
C LYS A 163 24.93 -10.49 -26.52
N ARG A 164 25.10 -11.61 -27.20
CA ARG A 164 24.90 -12.95 -26.61
C ARG A 164 25.80 -13.12 -25.39
N ALA A 165 25.19 -13.35 -24.24
CA ALA A 165 25.88 -13.50 -22.96
C ALA A 165 26.21 -14.97 -22.64
N SER A 166 27.00 -15.17 -21.60
CA SER A 166 27.14 -16.49 -20.95
C SER A 166 25.93 -16.79 -20.10
N ARG A 167 25.53 -18.04 -19.97
CA ARG A 167 24.51 -18.49 -19.02
C ARG A 167 24.99 -18.21 -17.60
N ILE A 168 24.12 -17.67 -16.76
CA ILE A 168 24.45 -17.34 -15.37
C ILE A 168 24.21 -18.54 -14.48
N VAL A 169 25.20 -18.86 -13.64
CA VAL A 169 25.08 -19.82 -12.55
C VAL A 169 25.13 -19.05 -11.25
N PHE A 170 23.98 -18.97 -10.57
CA PHE A 170 23.86 -18.22 -9.33
C PHE A 170 24.46 -18.98 -8.15
N ASP A 171 25.20 -18.26 -7.32
CA ASP A 171 25.77 -18.74 -6.08
C ASP A 171 25.15 -18.00 -4.90
N TYR A 172 24.52 -18.76 -4.02
CA TYR A 172 23.72 -18.27 -2.89
C TYR A 172 24.46 -18.37 -1.55
N THR A 173 25.74 -18.71 -1.56
CA THR A 173 26.51 -19.04 -0.32
C THR A 173 26.62 -17.87 0.64
N ASP A 174 26.63 -16.64 0.14
CA ASP A 174 26.75 -15.43 0.98
C ASP A 174 25.41 -15.02 1.61
N ILE A 175 24.27 -15.56 1.11
CA ILE A 175 22.96 -15.23 1.66
C ILE A 175 22.79 -15.92 3.03
N ARG A 176 22.44 -15.13 4.05
CA ARG A 176 22.19 -15.64 5.40
C ARG A 176 21.11 -16.73 5.42
N PRO A 177 21.24 -17.72 6.31
CA PRO A 177 20.28 -18.82 6.40
C PRO A 177 18.92 -18.35 6.87
N LYS A 178 17.89 -19.16 6.60
CA LYS A 178 16.53 -18.95 7.13
C LYS A 178 16.56 -18.88 8.65
N GLY A 179 15.86 -17.89 9.22
CA GLY A 179 15.77 -17.67 10.65
C GLY A 179 16.82 -16.73 11.24
N ALA A 180 17.84 -16.30 10.48
CA ALA A 180 18.79 -15.28 10.94
C ALA A 180 18.08 -13.93 11.16
N ARG A 181 18.48 -13.21 12.20
CA ARG A 181 17.85 -11.91 12.56
C ARG A 181 18.07 -10.85 11.49
N LEU A 182 17.03 -10.08 11.19
CA LEU A 182 17.07 -8.91 10.31
C LEU A 182 17.16 -7.63 11.14
N VAL A 183 18.36 -7.04 11.21
CA VAL A 183 18.61 -5.86 12.04
C VAL A 183 17.89 -4.61 11.54
N THR A 184 17.72 -4.48 10.21
CA THR A 184 17.18 -3.24 9.60
C THR A 184 15.65 -3.22 9.56
N SER A 185 15.03 -4.33 9.20
CA SER A 185 13.57 -4.44 9.04
C SER A 185 12.85 -5.05 10.23
N GLY A 186 13.59 -5.70 11.12
CA GLY A 186 13.04 -6.58 12.15
C GLY A 186 12.66 -7.95 11.60
N GLY A 187 12.44 -8.92 12.51
CA GLY A 187 12.06 -10.28 12.16
C GLY A 187 13.21 -11.16 11.68
N LYS A 188 12.86 -12.27 11.04
CA LYS A 188 13.78 -13.34 10.65
C LYS A 188 13.94 -13.42 9.13
N ALA A 189 15.16 -13.73 8.68
CA ALA A 189 15.48 -13.88 7.28
C ALA A 189 14.79 -15.10 6.64
N PRO A 190 14.36 -15.01 5.36
CA PRO A 190 13.74 -16.13 4.64
C PRO A 190 14.75 -17.17 4.16
N GLY A 191 16.06 -16.85 4.15
CA GLY A 191 17.08 -17.62 3.46
C GLY A 191 17.04 -17.44 1.94
N PRO A 192 17.86 -18.19 1.18
CA PRO A 192 18.00 -18.01 -0.26
C PRO A 192 16.86 -18.60 -1.11
N GLN A 193 16.02 -19.47 -0.53
CA GLN A 193 15.05 -20.27 -1.29
C GLN A 193 14.04 -19.42 -2.10
N PRO A 194 13.43 -18.35 -1.54
CA PRO A 194 12.48 -17.54 -2.32
C PRO A 194 13.09 -16.88 -3.55
N LEU A 195 14.33 -16.38 -3.44
CA LEU A 195 15.04 -15.81 -4.58
C LEU A 195 15.40 -16.87 -5.62
N LYS A 196 15.85 -18.05 -5.18
CA LYS A 196 16.16 -19.17 -6.07
C LYS A 196 14.96 -19.59 -6.90
N GLU A 197 13.79 -19.74 -6.29
CA GLU A 197 12.55 -20.07 -6.99
C GLU A 197 12.13 -18.97 -7.98
N CYS A 198 12.26 -17.71 -7.58
CA CYS A 198 12.00 -16.58 -8.47
C CYS A 198 12.88 -16.62 -9.71
N LEU A 199 14.22 -16.74 -9.54
CA LEU A 199 15.15 -16.74 -10.66
C LEU A 199 14.92 -17.93 -11.61
N ILE A 200 14.58 -19.12 -11.09
CA ILE A 200 14.22 -20.29 -11.90
C ILE A 200 12.95 -20.03 -12.74
N LYS A 201 11.90 -19.47 -12.12
CA LYS A 201 10.63 -19.19 -12.82
C LYS A 201 10.80 -18.11 -13.88
N VAL A 202 11.55 -17.05 -13.57
CA VAL A 202 11.86 -15.99 -14.53
C VAL A 202 12.71 -16.51 -15.68
N GLU A 203 13.76 -17.29 -15.39
CA GLU A 203 14.60 -17.94 -16.42
C GLU A 203 13.74 -18.83 -17.33
N GLY A 204 12.81 -19.61 -16.77
CA GLY A 204 11.90 -20.45 -17.55
C GLY A 204 11.05 -19.69 -18.57
N ILE A 205 10.56 -18.49 -18.22
CA ILE A 205 9.83 -17.62 -19.17
C ILE A 205 10.78 -17.16 -20.29
N LEU A 206 12.00 -16.77 -19.95
CA LEU A 206 12.99 -16.26 -20.91
C LEU A 206 13.53 -17.39 -21.83
N GLU A 207 13.78 -18.58 -21.28
CA GLU A 207 14.23 -19.75 -22.05
C GLU A 207 13.19 -20.26 -23.06
N ALA A 208 11.90 -20.09 -22.75
CA ALA A 208 10.80 -20.48 -23.65
C ALA A 208 10.67 -19.59 -24.90
N LYS A 209 11.43 -18.51 -24.99
CA LYS A 209 11.37 -17.57 -26.11
C LYS A 209 12.38 -17.90 -27.19
N ASP A 210 12.00 -17.69 -28.43
CA ASP A 210 12.91 -17.80 -29.57
C ASP A 210 13.87 -16.61 -29.68
N ASP A 211 15.09 -16.86 -30.16
CA ASP A 211 16.05 -15.81 -30.50
C ASP A 211 15.40 -14.78 -31.47
N GLY A 212 15.55 -13.50 -31.17
CA GLY A 212 15.00 -12.41 -31.95
C GLY A 212 13.51 -12.13 -31.73
N SER A 213 12.85 -12.86 -30.82
CA SER A 213 11.47 -12.54 -30.40
C SER A 213 11.45 -11.43 -29.35
N ARG A 214 10.26 -10.93 -29.02
CA ARG A 214 10.04 -9.94 -27.95
C ARG A 214 9.22 -10.55 -26.83
N LEU A 215 9.41 -10.03 -25.61
CA LEU A 215 8.50 -10.29 -24.51
C LEU A 215 7.15 -9.62 -24.79
N THR A 216 6.06 -10.29 -24.47
CA THR A 216 4.69 -9.74 -24.47
C THR A 216 4.42 -8.99 -23.17
N SER A 217 3.34 -8.20 -23.13
CA SER A 217 2.87 -7.53 -21.90
C SER A 217 2.65 -8.53 -20.77
N LEU A 218 2.03 -9.66 -21.08
CA LEU A 218 1.70 -10.71 -20.11
C LEU A 218 2.94 -11.41 -19.58
N GLU A 219 3.93 -11.72 -20.42
CA GLU A 219 5.20 -12.32 -19.99
C GLU A 219 5.98 -11.37 -19.06
N VAL A 220 6.04 -10.08 -19.39
CA VAL A 220 6.67 -9.07 -18.51
C VAL A 220 5.91 -8.97 -17.18
N HIS A 221 4.57 -8.97 -17.22
CA HIS A 221 3.72 -8.99 -16.04
C HIS A 221 4.00 -10.21 -15.15
N ASP A 222 4.06 -11.41 -15.74
CA ASP A 222 4.33 -12.66 -15.00
C ASP A 222 5.74 -12.64 -14.37
N ILE A 223 6.76 -12.13 -15.07
CA ILE A 223 8.12 -11.95 -14.50
C ILE A 223 8.06 -11.05 -13.24
N ILE A 224 7.37 -9.92 -13.32
CA ILE A 224 7.25 -8.99 -12.18
C ILE A 224 6.46 -9.62 -11.02
N CYS A 225 5.42 -10.39 -11.32
CA CYS A 225 4.66 -11.13 -10.31
C CYS A 225 5.52 -12.20 -9.60
N HIS A 226 6.41 -12.89 -10.30
CA HIS A 226 7.38 -13.81 -9.68
C HIS A 226 8.41 -13.09 -8.81
N ILE A 227 8.84 -11.89 -9.20
CA ILE A 227 9.68 -11.03 -8.34
C ILE A 227 8.93 -10.69 -7.04
N ALA A 228 7.66 -10.34 -7.13
CA ALA A 228 6.84 -10.05 -5.96
C ALA A 228 6.62 -11.27 -5.05
N ASP A 229 6.50 -12.47 -5.62
CA ASP A 229 6.43 -13.73 -4.85
C ASP A 229 7.66 -13.92 -3.97
N ALA A 230 8.86 -13.65 -4.49
CA ALA A 230 10.09 -13.76 -3.70
C ALA A 230 10.13 -12.78 -2.52
N VAL A 231 9.62 -11.58 -2.72
CA VAL A 231 9.53 -10.54 -1.67
C VAL A 231 8.54 -10.95 -0.58
N LEU A 232 7.38 -11.48 -0.96
CA LEU A 232 6.36 -11.93 -0.03
C LEU A 232 6.81 -13.15 0.79
N ALA A 233 7.34 -14.17 0.11
CA ALA A 233 7.87 -15.38 0.76
C ALA A 233 9.04 -15.07 1.69
N GLY A 234 9.67 -13.92 1.50
CA GLY A 234 10.70 -13.37 2.38
C GLY A 234 10.23 -13.01 3.79
N GLY A 235 8.93 -13.05 4.08
CA GLY A 235 8.39 -12.76 5.41
C GLY A 235 8.55 -11.31 5.89
N ILE A 236 9.19 -10.46 5.08
CA ILE A 236 9.57 -9.12 5.49
C ILE A 236 8.46 -8.12 5.18
N ARG A 237 7.62 -8.40 4.15
CA ARG A 237 6.59 -7.45 3.69
C ARG A 237 5.58 -8.02 2.71
N ARG A 238 4.44 -7.31 2.65
CA ARG A 238 3.50 -7.35 1.53
C ARG A 238 4.17 -6.79 0.26
N ALA A 239 4.13 -7.55 -0.82
CA ALA A 239 4.36 -7.00 -2.15
C ALA A 239 3.05 -6.39 -2.64
N ALA A 240 2.99 -5.08 -2.81
CA ALA A 240 1.84 -4.39 -3.37
C ALA A 240 2.19 -3.87 -4.76
N LEU A 241 1.48 -4.37 -5.78
CA LEU A 241 1.68 -4.03 -7.18
C LEU A 241 0.38 -3.56 -7.84
N ILE A 242 0.51 -2.68 -8.85
CA ILE A 242 -0.50 -2.46 -9.86
C ILE A 242 0.16 -2.47 -11.24
N SER A 243 -0.40 -3.27 -12.16
CA SER A 243 -0.03 -3.33 -13.56
C SER A 243 -0.94 -2.43 -14.38
N LEU A 244 -0.35 -1.49 -15.11
CA LEU A 244 -1.05 -0.66 -16.08
C LEU A 244 -0.75 -1.17 -17.48
N PHE A 245 -1.79 -1.46 -18.26
CA PHE A 245 -1.63 -2.05 -19.58
C PHE A 245 -2.52 -1.39 -20.63
N THR A 246 -2.23 -1.63 -21.91
CA THR A 246 -2.99 -1.08 -23.04
C THR A 246 -4.40 -1.68 -23.06
N ALA A 247 -5.43 -0.85 -23.09
CA ALA A 247 -6.84 -1.27 -22.97
C ALA A 247 -7.35 -2.21 -24.10
N THR A 248 -6.57 -2.39 -25.15
CA THR A 248 -6.84 -3.33 -26.26
C THR A 248 -6.00 -4.60 -26.16
N ASP A 249 -5.31 -4.83 -25.05
CA ASP A 249 -4.50 -6.02 -24.81
C ASP A 249 -5.37 -7.12 -24.18
N ASP A 250 -5.92 -7.99 -25.03
CA ASP A 250 -6.86 -9.04 -24.60
C ASP A 250 -6.21 -10.07 -23.68
N ASP A 251 -4.91 -10.36 -23.85
CA ASP A 251 -4.18 -11.27 -22.97
C ASP A 251 -4.10 -10.71 -21.54
N MET A 252 -3.85 -9.41 -21.42
CA MET A 252 -3.83 -8.74 -20.11
C MET A 252 -5.23 -8.60 -19.50
N ILE A 253 -6.26 -8.31 -20.29
CA ILE A 253 -7.65 -8.22 -19.82
C ILE A 253 -8.13 -9.55 -19.24
N SER A 254 -7.76 -10.67 -19.90
CA SER A 254 -8.22 -12.01 -19.54
C SER A 254 -7.26 -12.79 -18.63
N CYS A 255 -6.12 -12.21 -18.24
CA CYS A 255 -5.04 -12.94 -17.53
C CYS A 255 -5.45 -13.49 -16.15
N LYS A 256 -6.52 -12.95 -15.56
CA LYS A 256 -7.15 -13.43 -14.33
C LYS A 256 -8.58 -13.95 -14.60
N SER A 257 -8.75 -14.71 -15.66
CA SER A 257 -10.02 -15.40 -15.99
C SER A 257 -9.88 -16.90 -15.78
N GLY A 258 -10.99 -17.59 -15.58
CA GLY A 258 -11.02 -19.04 -15.35
C GLY A 258 -10.27 -19.43 -14.06
N ASN A 259 -9.59 -20.57 -14.04
CA ASN A 259 -8.86 -21.10 -12.88
C ASN A 259 -7.43 -20.54 -12.77
N TRP A 260 -7.25 -19.25 -13.03
CA TRP A 260 -5.93 -18.62 -13.02
C TRP A 260 -5.19 -18.78 -11.67
N TRP A 261 -5.91 -18.84 -10.55
CA TRP A 261 -5.33 -19.03 -9.21
C TRP A 261 -4.63 -20.39 -9.02
N GLU A 262 -4.98 -21.40 -9.82
CA GLU A 262 -4.31 -22.70 -9.84
C GLU A 262 -3.14 -22.72 -10.82
N THR A 263 -3.33 -22.15 -12.01
CA THR A 263 -2.36 -22.22 -13.11
C THR A 263 -1.30 -21.11 -13.06
N ASN A 264 -1.67 -19.93 -12.59
CA ASN A 264 -0.83 -18.73 -12.52
C ASN A 264 -1.04 -17.93 -11.20
N PRO A 265 -0.84 -18.57 -10.04
CA PRO A 265 -1.14 -17.96 -8.73
C PRO A 265 -0.34 -16.68 -8.45
N GLN A 266 0.83 -16.51 -9.10
CA GLN A 266 1.64 -15.28 -8.99
C GLN A 266 0.88 -14.02 -9.43
N ARG A 267 -0.08 -14.12 -10.38
CA ARG A 267 -0.88 -12.97 -10.85
C ARG A 267 -1.74 -12.34 -9.76
N GLY A 268 -2.01 -13.08 -8.67
CA GLY A 268 -2.64 -12.54 -7.47
C GLY A 268 -1.80 -11.47 -6.73
N ARG A 269 -0.53 -11.27 -7.09
CA ARG A 269 0.33 -10.26 -6.47
C ARG A 269 0.12 -8.85 -6.99
N SER A 270 -0.64 -8.68 -8.06
CA SER A 270 -0.84 -7.38 -8.71
C SER A 270 -2.32 -7.10 -8.98
N ASN A 271 -2.76 -5.88 -8.69
CA ASN A 271 -3.96 -5.33 -9.31
C ASN A 271 -3.65 -5.05 -10.78
N ASN A 272 -4.63 -5.21 -11.66
CA ASN A 272 -4.46 -4.99 -13.09
C ASN A 272 -5.46 -3.95 -13.58
N SER A 273 -4.99 -2.90 -14.29
CA SER A 273 -5.86 -1.85 -14.79
C SER A 273 -5.57 -1.49 -16.24
N ALA A 274 -6.60 -1.47 -17.04
CA ALA A 274 -6.57 -0.99 -18.41
C ALA A 274 -6.49 0.54 -18.43
N VAL A 275 -5.53 1.11 -19.14
CA VAL A 275 -5.33 2.56 -19.23
C VAL A 275 -6.21 3.13 -20.33
N LEU A 276 -7.08 4.07 -19.96
CA LEU A 276 -7.96 4.79 -20.87
C LEU A 276 -7.60 6.28 -20.87
N MET A 277 -7.33 6.82 -22.07
CA MET A 277 -7.07 8.26 -22.23
C MET A 277 -8.40 9.02 -22.25
N ARG A 278 -8.70 9.84 -21.21
CA ARG A 278 -9.99 10.54 -21.05
C ARG A 278 -10.45 11.29 -22.31
N HIS A 279 -9.51 11.97 -23.00
CA HIS A 279 -9.79 12.79 -24.17
C HIS A 279 -9.93 11.98 -25.49
N LYS A 280 -9.68 10.68 -25.47
CA LYS A 280 -9.71 9.82 -26.67
C LYS A 280 -10.77 8.73 -26.61
N ILE A 281 -11.19 8.35 -25.39
CA ILE A 281 -12.12 7.24 -25.22
C ILE A 281 -13.53 7.62 -25.62
N THR A 282 -14.24 6.69 -26.27
CA THR A 282 -15.67 6.81 -26.56
C THR A 282 -16.51 6.10 -25.50
N LYS A 283 -17.79 6.48 -25.38
CA LYS A 283 -18.73 5.83 -24.46
C LYS A 283 -18.89 4.35 -24.80
N GLU A 284 -18.96 4.03 -26.08
CA GLU A 284 -19.13 2.66 -26.56
C GLU A 284 -17.98 1.76 -26.10
N PHE A 285 -16.72 2.20 -26.29
CA PHE A 285 -15.54 1.44 -25.87
C PHE A 285 -15.51 1.28 -24.34
N PHE A 286 -15.81 2.35 -23.60
CA PHE A 286 -15.87 2.30 -22.15
C PHE A 286 -16.92 1.29 -21.67
N MET A 287 -18.13 1.31 -22.23
CA MET A 287 -19.22 0.41 -21.83
C MET A 287 -18.95 -1.04 -22.24
N ASP A 288 -18.25 -1.29 -23.35
CA ASP A 288 -17.81 -2.63 -23.73
C ASP A 288 -16.81 -3.19 -22.70
N LEU A 289 -15.79 -2.42 -22.35
CA LEU A 289 -14.85 -2.82 -21.30
C LEU A 289 -15.54 -3.00 -19.94
N TRP A 290 -16.47 -2.10 -19.59
CA TRP A 290 -17.26 -2.21 -18.36
C TRP A 290 -18.06 -3.52 -18.30
N LYS A 291 -18.64 -3.92 -19.44
CA LYS A 291 -19.34 -5.20 -19.53
C LYS A 291 -18.42 -6.41 -19.33
N ARG A 292 -17.17 -6.33 -19.79
CA ARG A 292 -16.17 -7.37 -19.55
C ARG A 292 -15.81 -7.45 -18.06
N VAL A 293 -15.69 -6.31 -17.38
CA VAL A 293 -15.47 -6.25 -15.92
C VAL A 293 -16.61 -6.91 -15.16
N GLU A 294 -17.87 -6.60 -15.50
CA GLU A 294 -19.04 -7.25 -14.92
C GLU A 294 -19.02 -8.77 -15.12
N LEU A 295 -18.77 -9.23 -16.36
CA LEU A 295 -18.75 -10.65 -16.72
C LEU A 295 -17.58 -11.44 -16.10
N SER A 296 -16.54 -10.77 -15.64
CA SER A 296 -15.43 -11.43 -14.93
C SER A 296 -15.86 -12.06 -13.61
N GLY A 297 -16.97 -11.59 -13.04
CA GLY A 297 -17.46 -12.04 -11.74
C GLY A 297 -16.55 -11.69 -10.53
N ALA A 298 -15.45 -10.98 -10.78
CA ALA A 298 -14.45 -10.60 -9.79
C ALA A 298 -14.13 -9.09 -9.79
N GLY A 299 -14.82 -8.29 -10.63
CA GLY A 299 -14.48 -6.87 -10.81
C GLY A 299 -13.15 -6.63 -11.53
N GLU A 300 -12.58 -7.66 -12.12
CA GLU A 300 -11.37 -7.59 -12.96
C GLU A 300 -11.75 -7.39 -14.44
N THR A 301 -11.11 -6.57 -15.18
CA THR A 301 -9.91 -5.78 -14.91
C THR A 301 -10.31 -4.38 -14.41
N GLY A 302 -9.45 -3.71 -13.62
CA GLY A 302 -9.65 -2.33 -13.22
C GLY A 302 -9.58 -1.37 -14.43
N ILE A 303 -10.16 -0.18 -14.29
CA ILE A 303 -10.09 0.90 -15.28
C ILE A 303 -9.30 2.07 -14.67
N TYR A 304 -8.25 2.51 -15.37
CA TYR A 304 -7.47 3.68 -15.00
C TYR A 304 -7.60 4.77 -16.06
N LEU A 305 -8.22 5.88 -15.69
CA LEU A 305 -8.42 7.05 -16.54
C LEU A 305 -7.21 7.98 -16.45
N ASN A 306 -6.63 8.31 -17.59
CA ASN A 306 -5.37 9.04 -17.68
C ASN A 306 -5.47 10.21 -18.66
N ASN A 307 -4.73 11.28 -18.41
CA ASN A 307 -4.57 12.42 -19.33
C ASN A 307 -3.23 12.43 -20.04
N ASP A 308 -2.29 11.59 -19.59
CA ASP A 308 -0.95 11.44 -20.17
C ASP A 308 -0.60 9.95 -20.24
N LYS A 309 -0.26 9.45 -21.42
CA LYS A 309 -0.02 8.02 -21.67
C LYS A 309 1.11 7.40 -20.85
N ASP A 310 2.06 8.21 -20.37
CA ASP A 310 3.24 7.74 -19.65
C ASP A 310 3.09 7.83 -18.13
N TRP A 311 2.08 8.57 -17.64
CA TRP A 311 1.79 8.63 -16.22
C TRP A 311 1.14 7.36 -15.71
N GLY A 312 1.28 7.14 -14.41
CA GLY A 312 0.66 6.01 -13.73
C GLY A 312 0.26 6.33 -12.32
N THR A 313 0.16 5.30 -11.51
CA THR A 313 -0.33 5.36 -10.15
C THR A 313 0.33 4.31 -9.27
N ASN A 314 0.17 4.43 -7.97
CA ASN A 314 0.53 3.41 -6.97
C ASN A 314 -0.54 2.31 -6.88
N PRO A 315 -0.29 1.18 -6.18
CA PRO A 315 -1.17 0.01 -6.15
C PRO A 315 -2.63 0.27 -5.74
N CYS A 316 -2.86 1.23 -4.85
CA CYS A 316 -4.21 1.59 -4.39
C CYS A 316 -4.85 2.73 -5.20
N CYS A 317 -4.18 3.21 -6.23
CA CYS A 317 -4.69 4.20 -7.20
C CYS A 317 -5.00 5.60 -6.63
N GLU A 318 -4.53 5.93 -5.42
CA GLU A 318 -4.78 7.24 -4.82
C GLU A 318 -3.79 8.34 -5.25
N ILE A 319 -2.63 7.98 -5.83
CA ILE A 319 -1.56 8.91 -6.18
C ILE A 319 -1.28 8.89 -7.67
N ALA A 320 -1.40 10.03 -8.33
CA ALA A 320 -0.95 10.21 -9.71
C ALA A 320 0.55 10.46 -9.76
N LEU A 321 1.26 9.66 -10.53
CA LEU A 321 2.72 9.64 -10.58
C LEU A 321 3.23 9.79 -12.03
N ARG A 322 4.29 10.60 -12.19
CA ARG A 322 5.12 10.56 -13.39
C ARG A 322 5.97 9.28 -13.42
N PRO A 323 6.51 8.89 -14.57
CA PRO A 323 7.55 7.87 -14.61
C PRO A 323 8.69 8.17 -13.62
N PHE A 324 9.13 7.14 -12.89
CA PHE A 324 10.24 7.20 -11.93
C PHE A 324 10.01 8.21 -10.80
N GLN A 325 8.85 8.17 -10.17
CA GLN A 325 8.47 9.14 -9.15
C GLN A 325 7.97 8.46 -7.87
N PHE A 326 8.28 9.10 -6.75
CA PHE A 326 7.78 8.74 -5.43
C PHE A 326 6.76 9.74 -4.91
N CYS A 327 5.91 9.27 -3.99
CA CYS A 327 5.07 10.10 -3.14
C CYS A 327 5.07 9.58 -1.71
N THR A 328 5.07 10.51 -0.75
CA THR A 328 4.91 10.23 0.67
C THR A 328 3.51 10.63 1.15
N LEU A 329 2.95 9.85 2.07
CA LEU A 329 1.60 10.04 2.57
C LEU A 329 1.60 10.47 4.05
N CYS A 330 0.58 11.22 4.43
CA CYS A 330 0.17 11.47 5.81
C CYS A 330 -1.32 11.21 5.94
N GLU A 331 -1.78 10.93 7.16
CA GLU A 331 -3.19 10.65 7.43
C GLU A 331 -3.75 11.62 8.44
N VAL A 332 -4.96 12.12 8.21
CA VAL A 332 -5.71 12.97 9.13
C VAL A 332 -6.94 12.21 9.60
N ASN A 333 -7.07 12.01 10.90
CA ASN A 333 -8.30 11.47 11.49
C ASN A 333 -9.39 12.54 11.47
N VAL A 334 -10.41 12.34 10.62
CA VAL A 334 -11.53 13.26 10.51
C VAL A 334 -12.82 12.75 11.17
N SER A 335 -12.74 11.59 11.84
CA SER A 335 -13.90 10.99 12.49
C SER A 335 -14.35 11.74 13.75
N ASN A 336 -13.45 12.43 14.40
CA ASN A 336 -13.66 13.12 15.67
C ASN A 336 -13.26 14.61 15.62
N VAL A 337 -13.22 15.20 14.43
CA VAL A 337 -13.02 16.65 14.29
C VAL A 337 -14.20 17.41 14.92
N LYS A 338 -13.89 18.44 15.68
CA LYS A 338 -14.87 19.19 16.46
C LYS A 338 -15.54 20.31 15.64
N ASP A 339 -14.72 21.02 14.89
CA ASP A 339 -15.10 22.19 14.11
C ASP A 339 -14.08 22.45 12.98
N GLN A 340 -14.30 23.52 12.23
CA GLN A 340 -13.42 23.90 11.12
C GLN A 340 -11.99 24.23 11.57
N ASP A 341 -11.83 24.85 12.75
CA ASP A 341 -10.51 25.23 13.25
C ASP A 341 -9.68 24.00 13.64
N ASP A 342 -10.32 23.00 14.25
CA ASP A 342 -9.67 21.70 14.56
C ASP A 342 -9.26 20.96 13.28
N LEU A 343 -10.15 20.91 12.27
CA LEU A 343 -9.81 20.35 10.97
C LEU A 343 -8.61 21.08 10.34
N ASN A 344 -8.65 22.40 10.32
CA ASN A 344 -7.59 23.24 9.77
C ASN A 344 -6.25 23.05 10.47
N ALA A 345 -6.26 22.89 11.78
CA ALA A 345 -5.06 22.63 12.57
C ALA A 345 -4.45 21.26 12.26
N ARG A 346 -5.28 20.22 12.17
CA ARG A 346 -4.82 18.85 11.85
C ARG A 346 -4.25 18.76 10.43
N VAL A 347 -4.93 19.29 9.42
CA VAL A 347 -4.43 19.25 8.03
C VAL A 347 -3.16 20.06 7.85
N LYS A 348 -3.02 21.18 8.59
CA LYS A 348 -1.78 21.98 8.60
C LYS A 348 -0.62 21.19 9.18
N ALA A 349 -0.80 20.52 10.32
CA ALA A 349 0.23 19.70 10.95
C ALA A 349 0.62 18.51 10.05
N ALA A 350 -0.35 17.86 9.39
CA ALA A 350 -0.09 16.78 8.45
C ALA A 350 0.68 17.27 7.20
N ALA A 351 0.33 18.43 6.66
CA ALA A 351 1.04 19.04 5.54
C ALA A 351 2.48 19.42 5.91
N PHE A 352 2.70 19.92 7.13
CA PHE A 352 4.03 20.21 7.67
C PHE A 352 4.90 18.94 7.68
N ILE A 353 4.44 17.86 8.33
CA ILE A 353 5.18 16.59 8.41
C ILE A 353 5.38 15.98 7.02
N GLY A 354 4.35 15.97 6.18
CA GLY A 354 4.45 15.45 4.80
C GLY A 354 5.51 16.17 3.98
N THR A 355 5.63 17.49 4.16
CA THR A 355 6.66 18.28 3.44
C THR A 355 8.06 17.97 3.96
N LEU A 356 8.25 17.78 5.27
CA LEU A 356 9.55 17.32 5.81
C LEU A 356 9.94 15.96 5.22
N GLN A 357 8.98 15.04 5.12
CA GLN A 357 9.20 13.72 4.53
C GLN A 357 9.64 13.79 3.06
N ALA A 358 9.05 14.71 2.26
CA ALA A 358 9.40 14.91 0.86
C ALA A 358 10.84 15.38 0.61
N GLY A 359 11.52 15.85 1.66
CA GLY A 359 12.92 16.26 1.59
C GLY A 359 13.96 15.13 1.72
N TYR A 360 13.53 13.87 1.81
CA TYR A 360 14.43 12.71 1.89
C TYR A 360 14.61 12.09 0.51
N THR A 361 15.48 12.66 -0.31
CA THR A 361 15.61 12.31 -1.75
C THR A 361 16.98 11.77 -2.16
N ASP A 362 17.83 11.42 -1.22
CA ASP A 362 19.13 10.81 -1.51
C ASP A 362 18.97 9.29 -1.74
N PHE A 363 18.55 8.94 -2.97
CA PHE A 363 18.26 7.56 -3.34
C PHE A 363 19.52 6.84 -3.81
N HIS A 364 19.96 5.85 -3.04
CA HIS A 364 21.02 4.93 -3.45
C HIS A 364 20.45 3.81 -4.32
N TYR A 365 21.25 3.19 -5.17
CA TYR A 365 20.91 2.08 -6.05
C TYR A 365 20.00 2.43 -7.25
N LEU A 366 19.03 3.30 -7.08
CA LEU A 366 18.13 3.72 -8.16
C LEU A 366 18.83 4.65 -9.15
N ARG A 367 18.36 4.63 -10.42
CA ARG A 367 18.85 5.59 -11.43
C ARG A 367 18.55 7.03 -10.99
N GLU A 368 19.42 7.97 -11.37
CA GLU A 368 19.31 9.39 -10.99
C GLU A 368 17.96 10.03 -11.36
N ILE A 369 17.34 9.56 -12.44
CA ILE A 369 16.01 10.02 -12.87
C ILE A 369 14.95 9.93 -11.77
N TRP A 370 15.06 8.98 -10.82
CA TRP A 370 14.15 8.87 -9.69
C TRP A 370 14.22 10.08 -8.76
N LYS A 371 15.45 10.56 -8.50
CA LYS A 371 15.67 11.74 -7.69
C LYS A 371 15.17 12.99 -8.42
N GLU A 372 15.59 13.19 -9.67
CA GLU A 372 15.20 14.33 -10.49
C GLU A 372 13.67 14.48 -10.59
N THR A 373 12.96 13.39 -10.88
CA THR A 373 11.51 13.42 -11.05
C THR A 373 10.77 13.60 -9.71
N THR A 374 11.29 12.99 -8.64
CA THR A 374 10.71 13.13 -7.29
C THR A 374 10.90 14.55 -6.77
N GLU A 375 12.09 15.14 -6.88
CA GLU A 375 12.37 16.52 -6.46
C GLU A 375 11.60 17.56 -7.27
N LYS A 376 11.40 17.31 -8.57
CA LYS A 376 10.66 18.21 -9.46
C LYS A 376 9.24 18.50 -8.96
N ASP A 377 8.52 17.48 -8.54
CA ASP A 377 7.13 17.59 -8.09
C ASP A 377 6.98 17.56 -6.56
N ALA A 378 7.98 17.05 -5.82
CA ALA A 378 8.03 16.94 -4.35
C ALA A 378 6.70 16.51 -3.72
N LEU A 379 6.12 15.42 -4.23
CA LEU A 379 4.74 15.00 -3.94
C LEU A 379 4.53 14.67 -2.48
N ILE A 380 3.43 15.18 -1.95
CA ILE A 380 2.84 14.73 -0.70
C ILE A 380 1.40 14.27 -0.96
N GLY A 381 0.89 13.41 -0.09
CA GLY A 381 -0.51 13.01 -0.09
C GLY A 381 -1.07 13.14 1.32
N VAL A 382 -1.66 14.28 1.65
CA VAL A 382 -2.43 14.44 2.89
C VAL A 382 -3.79 13.80 2.67
N SER A 383 -4.01 12.68 3.33
CA SER A 383 -5.22 11.86 3.22
C SER A 383 -6.12 12.07 4.43
N MET A 384 -7.43 12.03 4.21
CA MET A 384 -8.43 11.99 5.28
C MET A 384 -8.93 10.57 5.49
N THR A 385 -9.04 10.12 6.74
CA THR A 385 -9.65 8.85 7.11
C THR A 385 -10.73 9.04 8.17
N GLY A 386 -11.78 8.19 8.12
CA GLY A 386 -12.96 8.36 8.97
C GLY A 386 -14.03 9.30 8.38
N ILE A 387 -14.02 9.51 7.07
CA ILE A 387 -15.04 10.31 6.36
C ILE A 387 -16.43 9.72 6.58
N GLY A 388 -16.54 8.39 6.71
CA GLY A 388 -17.78 7.69 7.03
C GLY A 388 -18.41 8.08 8.38
N SER A 389 -17.70 8.77 9.26
CA SER A 389 -18.28 9.37 10.49
C SER A 389 -19.11 10.63 10.23
N ALA A 390 -19.16 11.11 8.98
CA ALA A 390 -19.92 12.24 8.48
C ALA A 390 -19.52 13.64 9.01
N ALA A 391 -18.71 13.75 10.07
CA ALA A 391 -18.35 15.05 10.68
C ALA A 391 -17.69 16.01 9.68
N VAL A 392 -16.68 15.54 8.93
CA VAL A 392 -15.97 16.36 7.94
C VAL A 392 -16.84 16.80 6.77
N LEU A 393 -17.90 16.06 6.46
CA LEU A 393 -18.85 16.40 5.39
C LEU A 393 -19.70 17.64 5.73
N GLN A 394 -19.69 18.11 6.98
CA GLN A 394 -20.33 19.35 7.41
C GLN A 394 -19.36 20.54 7.42
N MET A 395 -18.11 20.34 6.99
CA MET A 395 -17.05 21.35 7.04
C MET A 395 -16.64 21.80 5.64
N ASP A 396 -15.91 22.91 5.56
CA ASP A 396 -15.34 23.42 4.33
C ASP A 396 -14.02 22.69 4.02
N MET A 397 -14.12 21.56 3.30
CA MET A 397 -12.96 20.78 2.87
C MET A 397 -12.07 21.55 1.90
N LYS A 398 -12.64 22.45 1.10
CA LYS A 398 -11.88 23.28 0.16
C LYS A 398 -10.99 24.28 0.88
N ALA A 399 -11.51 24.93 1.93
CA ALA A 399 -10.69 25.79 2.79
C ALA A 399 -9.55 24.99 3.44
N ALA A 400 -9.82 23.79 3.95
CA ALA A 400 -8.82 22.91 4.53
C ALA A 400 -7.75 22.49 3.51
N ALA A 401 -8.13 22.13 2.28
CA ALA A 401 -7.18 21.80 1.20
C ALA A 401 -6.27 22.99 0.83
N ASN A 402 -6.82 24.21 0.83
CA ASN A 402 -6.03 25.42 0.62
C ASN A 402 -5.01 25.67 1.74
N ILE A 403 -5.34 25.29 2.99
CA ILE A 403 -4.38 25.34 4.11
C ILE A 403 -3.24 24.35 3.87
N VAL A 404 -3.53 23.12 3.43
CA VAL A 404 -2.52 22.12 3.08
C VAL A 404 -1.54 22.68 2.04
N THR A 405 -2.05 23.26 0.95
CA THR A 405 -1.21 23.80 -0.11
C THR A 405 -0.35 24.98 0.36
N LYS A 406 -0.92 25.89 1.16
CA LYS A 406 -0.19 27.04 1.71
C LYS A 406 0.91 26.58 2.67
N GLU A 407 0.60 25.68 3.59
CA GLU A 407 1.58 25.17 4.55
C GLU A 407 2.71 24.38 3.85
N ASN A 408 2.37 23.54 2.88
CA ASN A 408 3.38 22.87 2.05
C ASN A 408 4.31 23.87 1.36
N ALA A 409 3.79 24.96 0.77
CA ALA A 409 4.61 25.97 0.13
C ALA A 409 5.55 26.69 1.12
N ARG A 410 5.04 27.00 2.33
CA ARG A 410 5.81 27.64 3.40
C ARG A 410 6.98 26.75 3.84
N VAL A 411 6.67 25.49 4.17
CA VAL A 411 7.67 24.55 4.69
C VAL A 411 8.66 24.15 3.61
N ALA A 412 8.22 23.92 2.37
CA ALA A 412 9.09 23.62 1.24
C ALA A 412 10.15 24.71 1.05
N LYS A 413 9.76 25.99 1.15
CA LYS A 413 10.68 27.12 1.11
C LYS A 413 11.70 27.08 2.26
N LEU A 414 11.27 26.73 3.48
CA LEU A 414 12.15 26.65 4.65
C LEU A 414 13.22 25.58 4.51
N ILE A 415 12.86 24.41 3.99
CA ILE A 415 13.78 23.27 3.85
C ILE A 415 14.47 23.21 2.47
N GLY A 416 14.21 24.18 1.58
CA GLY A 416 14.91 24.32 0.29
C GLY A 416 14.50 23.31 -0.78
N ILE A 417 13.23 22.82 -0.76
CA ILE A 417 12.69 21.93 -1.79
C ILE A 417 11.59 22.63 -2.61
N ASN A 418 11.17 22.02 -3.71
CA ASN A 418 10.04 22.49 -4.49
C ASN A 418 8.72 22.34 -3.72
N SER A 419 7.79 23.27 -3.94
CA SER A 419 6.41 23.09 -3.49
C SER A 419 5.77 21.91 -4.22
N SER A 420 5.05 21.08 -3.49
CA SER A 420 4.40 19.87 -4.02
C SER A 420 3.45 20.21 -5.16
N ALA A 421 3.55 19.46 -6.25
CA ALA A 421 2.65 19.62 -7.40
C ALA A 421 1.22 19.18 -7.09
N ARG A 422 1.05 18.22 -6.20
CA ARG A 422 -0.21 17.64 -5.74
C ARG A 422 -0.10 17.33 -4.25
N CYS A 423 -1.06 17.78 -3.44
CA CYS A 423 -0.91 17.77 -1.99
C CYS A 423 -1.94 16.89 -1.26
N THR A 424 -3.12 16.71 -1.82
CA THR A 424 -4.26 16.06 -1.14
C THR A 424 -4.71 14.79 -1.85
N THR A 425 -5.12 13.81 -1.06
CA THR A 425 -5.58 12.51 -1.55
C THR A 425 -6.57 11.89 -0.56
N VAL A 426 -7.18 10.76 -0.92
CA VAL A 426 -7.85 9.86 0.02
C VAL A 426 -7.42 8.44 -0.31
N LYS A 427 -6.71 7.80 0.61
CA LYS A 427 -6.28 6.41 0.46
C LYS A 427 -7.23 5.44 1.18
N PRO A 428 -7.27 4.15 0.78
CA PRO A 428 -7.87 3.12 1.60
C PRO A 428 -6.96 2.87 2.81
N ALA A 429 -7.46 3.22 3.99
CA ALA A 429 -6.67 3.27 5.22
C ALA A 429 -6.88 2.00 6.07
N GLY A 430 -6.62 0.80 5.53
CA GLY A 430 -6.88 -0.46 6.23
C GLY A 430 -6.23 -0.54 7.61
N THR A 431 -4.90 -0.45 7.69
CA THR A 431 -4.18 -0.53 8.97
C THR A 431 -4.15 0.80 9.71
N THR A 432 -4.02 1.93 8.99
CA THR A 432 -4.01 3.26 9.61
C THR A 432 -5.33 3.62 10.29
N SER A 433 -6.46 3.18 9.74
CA SER A 433 -7.76 3.36 10.40
C SER A 433 -7.87 2.60 11.72
N LEU A 434 -7.25 1.42 11.82
CA LEU A 434 -7.19 0.66 13.09
C LEU A 434 -6.36 1.40 14.14
N VAL A 435 -5.21 1.96 13.75
CA VAL A 435 -4.37 2.77 14.65
C VAL A 435 -5.12 4.02 15.13
N LEU A 436 -5.91 4.64 14.25
CA LEU A 436 -6.68 5.85 14.56
C LEU A 436 -8.06 5.58 15.16
N GLY A 437 -8.49 4.31 15.23
CA GLY A 437 -9.79 3.92 15.78
C GLY A 437 -10.98 4.44 14.98
N THR A 438 -10.90 4.38 13.64
CA THR A 438 -11.93 4.93 12.74
C THR A 438 -12.24 4.04 11.54
N SER A 439 -13.23 4.43 10.72
CA SER A 439 -13.48 3.81 9.42
C SER A 439 -12.38 4.14 8.42
N SER A 440 -12.23 3.31 7.40
CA SER A 440 -11.15 3.41 6.42
C SER A 440 -11.43 4.44 5.33
N GLY A 441 -10.60 5.49 5.24
CA GLY A 441 -10.66 6.48 4.17
C GLY A 441 -12.06 7.07 4.01
N ILE A 442 -12.64 6.89 2.81
CA ILE A 442 -13.98 7.37 2.46
C ILE A 442 -15.10 6.38 2.80
N HIS A 443 -14.74 5.14 3.17
CA HIS A 443 -15.72 4.08 3.35
C HIS A 443 -16.57 4.26 4.59
N ALA A 444 -17.77 3.72 4.54
CA ALA A 444 -18.71 3.64 5.65
C ALA A 444 -18.15 2.81 6.82
N TRP A 445 -18.71 2.99 7.98
CA TRP A 445 -18.52 2.06 9.10
C TRP A 445 -19.22 0.74 8.80
N HIS A 446 -18.67 -0.35 9.36
CA HIS A 446 -19.21 -1.69 9.09
C HIS A 446 -20.67 -1.82 9.57
N ASN A 447 -20.93 -1.47 10.84
CA ASN A 447 -22.25 -1.41 11.44
C ASN A 447 -22.21 -0.52 12.69
N ASP A 448 -23.36 -0.24 13.33
CA ASP A 448 -23.41 0.45 14.64
C ASP A 448 -22.60 -0.31 15.68
N TYR A 449 -22.76 -1.63 15.74
CA TYR A 449 -22.01 -2.56 16.60
C TYR A 449 -21.50 -3.72 15.78
N TYR A 450 -20.21 -4.03 15.93
CA TYR A 450 -19.58 -5.14 15.21
C TYR A 450 -18.35 -5.65 15.96
N VAL A 451 -17.91 -6.86 15.62
CA VAL A 451 -16.62 -7.42 16.05
C VAL A 451 -15.60 -7.19 14.94
N ARG A 452 -14.46 -6.63 15.28
CA ARG A 452 -13.28 -6.59 14.40
C ARG A 452 -12.33 -7.71 14.80
N ARG A 453 -11.96 -8.54 13.83
CA ARG A 453 -11.03 -9.67 14.03
C ARG A 453 -9.68 -9.38 13.40
N MET A 454 -8.64 -9.82 14.11
CA MET A 454 -7.26 -9.82 13.64
C MET A 454 -6.66 -11.20 13.85
N ARG A 455 -5.84 -11.65 12.90
CA ARG A 455 -5.13 -12.92 13.01
C ARG A 455 -3.76 -12.70 13.63
N VAL A 456 -3.32 -13.64 14.48
CA VAL A 456 -2.02 -13.67 15.14
C VAL A 456 -1.45 -15.08 15.08
N GLY A 457 -0.15 -15.19 14.83
CA GLY A 457 0.53 -16.49 14.88
C GLY A 457 0.67 -16.99 16.33
N LYS A 458 0.40 -18.26 16.57
CA LYS A 458 0.56 -18.86 17.92
C LYS A 458 2.03 -18.94 18.37
N ASN A 459 2.97 -18.66 17.49
CA ASN A 459 4.39 -18.53 17.78
C ASN A 459 4.82 -17.10 18.18
N GLU A 460 3.91 -16.13 18.17
CA GLU A 460 4.18 -14.76 18.58
C GLU A 460 3.97 -14.58 20.08
N ALA A 461 4.88 -13.86 20.76
CA ALA A 461 4.80 -13.66 22.21
C ALA A 461 3.52 -12.93 22.66
N ILE A 462 2.95 -12.10 21.81
CA ILE A 462 1.65 -11.46 22.07
C ILE A 462 0.52 -12.49 22.22
N TYR A 463 0.56 -13.61 21.48
CA TYR A 463 -0.40 -14.68 21.63
C TYR A 463 -0.36 -15.28 23.03
N ASP A 464 0.83 -15.65 23.52
CA ASP A 464 1.01 -16.22 24.86
C ASP A 464 0.53 -15.25 25.95
N TYR A 465 0.86 -13.97 25.80
CA TYR A 465 0.42 -12.94 26.72
C TYR A 465 -1.12 -12.79 26.74
N LEU A 466 -1.74 -12.69 25.57
CA LEU A 466 -3.20 -12.56 25.48
C LEU A 466 -3.91 -13.81 26.00
N LEU A 467 -3.39 -15.00 25.70
CA LEU A 467 -3.95 -16.26 26.19
C LEU A 467 -3.89 -16.34 27.73
N ALA A 468 -2.79 -15.87 28.33
CA ALA A 468 -2.57 -15.92 29.79
C ALA A 468 -3.40 -14.88 30.56
N TYR A 469 -3.56 -13.66 30.02
CA TYR A 469 -4.12 -12.53 30.76
C TYR A 469 -5.41 -11.95 30.18
N HIS A 470 -5.73 -12.26 28.93
CA HIS A 470 -6.88 -11.72 28.17
C HIS A 470 -7.53 -12.78 27.29
N ASN A 471 -7.75 -13.95 27.84
CA ASN A 471 -8.28 -15.12 27.13
C ASN A 471 -9.62 -14.85 26.43
N ASP A 472 -10.43 -13.92 26.95
CA ASP A 472 -11.71 -13.52 26.34
C ASP A 472 -11.56 -12.81 24.98
N LEU A 473 -10.34 -12.36 24.63
CA LEU A 473 -10.04 -11.70 23.36
C LEU A 473 -9.63 -12.66 22.24
N ILE A 474 -9.25 -13.90 22.58
CA ILE A 474 -8.55 -14.78 21.65
C ILE A 474 -9.28 -16.13 21.49
N GLU A 475 -9.32 -16.61 20.27
CA GLU A 475 -9.87 -17.92 19.89
C GLU A 475 -9.00 -18.57 18.80
N ASP A 476 -9.11 -19.89 18.66
CA ASP A 476 -8.41 -20.59 17.58
C ASP A 476 -8.99 -20.21 16.21
N GLU A 477 -8.12 -20.02 15.22
CA GLU A 477 -8.56 -19.77 13.83
C GLU A 477 -9.17 -21.06 13.25
N PHE A 478 -10.34 -20.93 12.61
CA PHE A 478 -11.16 -22.05 12.17
C PHE A 478 -10.46 -22.98 11.16
N PHE A 479 -9.75 -22.42 10.18
CA PHE A 479 -9.08 -23.17 9.12
C PHE A 479 -7.66 -23.59 9.48
N ARG A 480 -7.01 -22.87 10.40
CA ARG A 480 -5.63 -23.08 10.81
C ARG A 480 -5.46 -23.07 12.33
N PRO A 481 -6.19 -23.92 13.07
CA PRO A 481 -6.20 -23.89 14.53
C PRO A 481 -4.86 -24.28 15.18
N HIS A 482 -3.93 -24.89 14.40
CA HIS A 482 -2.65 -25.35 14.92
C HIS A 482 -1.60 -24.24 15.06
N ASP A 483 -1.64 -23.24 14.19
CA ASP A 483 -0.61 -22.21 14.10
C ASP A 483 -1.13 -20.78 14.18
N THR A 484 -2.43 -20.58 14.07
CA THR A 484 -3.06 -19.25 14.02
C THR A 484 -4.19 -19.14 15.05
N ALA A 485 -4.29 -17.97 15.66
CA ALA A 485 -5.40 -17.57 16.51
C ALA A 485 -6.04 -16.28 16.00
N VAL A 486 -7.24 -15.98 16.46
CA VAL A 486 -8.01 -14.80 16.10
C VAL A 486 -8.25 -13.96 17.35
N ILE A 487 -7.91 -12.69 17.26
CA ILE A 487 -8.22 -11.68 18.28
C ILE A 487 -9.52 -10.99 17.86
N SER A 488 -10.54 -11.06 18.73
CA SER A 488 -11.89 -10.55 18.47
C SER A 488 -12.19 -9.36 19.38
N ILE A 489 -12.34 -8.15 18.82
CA ILE A 489 -12.54 -6.92 19.58
C ILE A 489 -13.85 -6.26 19.17
N PRO A 490 -14.81 -6.07 20.10
CA PRO A 490 -16.07 -5.41 19.81
C PRO A 490 -15.83 -3.92 19.54
N GLN A 491 -16.49 -3.38 18.52
CA GLN A 491 -16.39 -2.01 18.09
C GLN A 491 -17.78 -1.36 18.02
N LYS A 492 -17.82 -0.04 18.21
CA LYS A 492 -19.04 0.79 18.05
C LYS A 492 -18.73 1.97 17.14
N ALA A 493 -19.54 2.16 16.09
CA ALA A 493 -19.47 3.35 15.26
C ALA A 493 -19.85 4.62 16.06
N PRO A 494 -19.34 5.81 15.68
CA PRO A 494 -19.87 7.08 16.18
C PRO A 494 -21.35 7.25 15.83
N ASP A 495 -22.11 7.91 16.69
CA ASP A 495 -23.52 8.18 16.41
C ASP A 495 -23.64 9.08 15.16
N GLY A 496 -24.58 8.74 14.27
CA GLY A 496 -24.78 9.45 13.01
C GLY A 496 -23.80 9.06 11.90
N SER A 497 -22.99 8.01 12.08
CA SER A 497 -22.09 7.49 11.06
C SER A 497 -22.84 6.92 9.87
N ILE A 498 -22.21 7.00 8.70
CA ILE A 498 -22.63 6.30 7.49
C ILE A 498 -22.26 4.83 7.65
N LEU A 499 -23.23 3.94 7.44
CA LEU A 499 -23.05 2.50 7.57
C LEU A 499 -22.97 1.81 6.20
N ARG A 500 -22.36 0.62 6.14
CA ARG A 500 -22.20 -0.16 4.90
C ARG A 500 -23.50 -0.56 4.19
N THR A 501 -24.64 -0.32 4.83
CA THR A 501 -25.96 -0.51 4.24
C THR A 501 -26.36 0.60 3.27
N GLU A 502 -25.54 1.66 3.13
CA GLU A 502 -25.72 2.69 2.11
C GLU A 502 -25.73 2.10 0.69
N SER A 503 -26.31 2.83 -0.24
CA SER A 503 -26.23 2.41 -1.65
C SER A 503 -24.84 2.68 -2.23
N PRO A 504 -24.38 1.91 -3.24
CA PRO A 504 -23.11 2.18 -3.92
C PRO A 504 -23.10 3.57 -4.57
N PHE A 505 -24.26 4.11 -4.91
CA PHE A 505 -24.39 5.44 -5.50
C PHE A 505 -24.14 6.56 -4.48
N ASP A 506 -24.50 6.36 -3.22
CA ASP A 506 -24.18 7.32 -2.14
C ASP A 506 -22.66 7.39 -1.94
N THR A 507 -21.97 6.25 -2.01
CA THR A 507 -20.50 6.22 -1.97
C THR A 507 -19.89 6.92 -3.19
N LEU A 508 -20.41 6.68 -4.40
CA LEU A 508 -19.96 7.32 -5.63
C LEU A 508 -20.14 8.84 -5.61
N GLU A 509 -21.30 9.34 -5.14
CA GLU A 509 -21.53 10.78 -4.99
C GLU A 509 -20.61 11.40 -3.93
N ARG A 510 -20.32 10.68 -2.86
CA ARG A 510 -19.33 11.11 -1.85
C ARG A 510 -17.93 11.17 -2.43
N VAL A 511 -17.52 10.20 -3.26
CA VAL A 511 -16.24 10.21 -4.02
C VAL A 511 -16.15 11.48 -4.87
N LYS A 512 -17.20 11.78 -5.65
CA LYS A 512 -17.27 12.98 -6.48
C LYS A 512 -17.11 14.26 -5.66
N ARG A 513 -17.89 14.40 -4.59
CA ARG A 513 -17.84 15.56 -3.70
C ARG A 513 -16.44 15.77 -3.11
N VAL A 514 -15.82 14.70 -2.59
CA VAL A 514 -14.47 14.77 -2.01
C VAL A 514 -13.43 15.08 -3.09
N ALA A 515 -13.61 14.59 -4.33
CA ALA A 515 -12.75 14.97 -5.44
C ALA A 515 -12.83 16.48 -5.73
N GLU A 516 -14.03 17.05 -5.78
CA GLU A 516 -14.25 18.48 -6.01
C GLU A 516 -13.73 19.37 -4.88
N GLU A 517 -14.01 19.00 -3.62
CA GLU A 517 -13.76 19.85 -2.46
C GLU A 517 -12.39 19.63 -1.81
N TRP A 518 -11.74 18.48 -2.03
CA TRP A 518 -10.47 18.14 -1.40
C TRP A 518 -9.33 17.88 -2.39
N ILE A 519 -9.56 17.07 -3.43
CA ILE A 519 -8.50 16.68 -4.37
C ILE A 519 -8.17 17.83 -5.33
N GLN A 520 -9.17 18.40 -6.00
CA GLN A 520 -8.94 19.46 -6.99
C GLN A 520 -8.29 20.71 -6.40
N PRO A 521 -8.70 21.22 -5.22
CA PRO A 521 -8.02 22.36 -4.60
C PRO A 521 -6.58 22.06 -4.16
N GLY A 522 -6.24 20.81 -3.90
CA GLY A 522 -4.89 20.37 -3.58
C GLY A 522 -3.97 20.16 -4.78
N HIS A 523 -4.48 20.31 -6.00
CA HIS A 523 -3.75 20.16 -7.25
C HIS A 523 -3.23 21.51 -7.74
N ARG A 524 -1.93 21.62 -7.93
CA ARG A 524 -1.29 22.85 -8.46
C ARG A 524 -0.82 22.69 -9.90
N ARG A 525 -0.28 21.52 -10.26
CA ARG A 525 0.28 21.27 -11.59
C ARG A 525 0.38 19.79 -11.93
N GLY A 526 0.39 19.50 -13.22
CA GLY A 526 0.52 18.17 -13.79
C GLY A 526 -0.74 17.71 -14.51
N SER A 527 -0.61 16.67 -15.32
CA SER A 527 -1.69 16.19 -16.21
C SER A 527 -2.81 15.49 -15.46
N ASN A 528 -2.51 14.81 -14.34
CA ASN A 528 -3.50 14.12 -13.50
C ASN A 528 -3.48 14.68 -12.08
N THR A 529 -4.66 14.71 -11.43
CA THR A 529 -4.80 14.94 -10.00
C THR A 529 -4.47 13.67 -9.22
N HIS A 530 -4.20 13.78 -7.91
CA HIS A 530 -4.40 12.63 -7.02
C HIS A 530 -5.86 12.18 -7.06
N ASN A 531 -6.18 11.09 -6.40
CA ASN A 531 -7.47 10.44 -6.50
C ASN A 531 -8.08 10.19 -5.12
N VAL A 532 -9.39 9.99 -5.10
CA VAL A 532 -10.10 9.36 -3.99
C VAL A 532 -10.15 7.87 -4.28
N SER A 533 -9.36 7.08 -3.58
CA SER A 533 -9.41 5.64 -3.73
C SER A 533 -10.60 5.06 -2.95
N ALA A 534 -11.44 4.32 -3.63
CA ALA A 534 -12.60 3.66 -3.04
C ALA A 534 -12.87 2.30 -3.69
N THR A 535 -13.50 1.42 -2.92
CA THR A 535 -14.06 0.15 -3.39
C THR A 535 -15.58 0.27 -3.40
N ILE A 536 -16.18 -0.05 -4.52
CA ILE A 536 -17.62 0.02 -4.77
C ILE A 536 -18.14 -1.42 -4.94
N SER A 537 -19.00 -1.86 -4.05
CA SER A 537 -19.63 -3.18 -4.12
C SER A 537 -20.98 -3.07 -4.83
N LEU A 538 -21.16 -3.81 -5.94
CA LEU A 538 -22.34 -3.75 -6.80
C LEU A 538 -23.13 -5.05 -6.76
N LYS A 539 -24.44 -4.94 -6.55
CA LYS A 539 -25.39 -6.03 -6.79
C LYS A 539 -25.59 -6.23 -8.29
N GLU A 540 -26.10 -7.39 -8.68
CA GLU A 540 -26.26 -7.77 -10.10
C GLU A 540 -27.03 -6.74 -10.92
N ASN A 541 -28.07 -6.12 -10.35
CA ASN A 541 -28.90 -5.12 -11.05
C ASN A 541 -28.34 -3.69 -11.05
N GLU A 542 -27.20 -3.45 -10.40
CA GLU A 542 -26.62 -2.10 -10.23
C GLU A 542 -25.52 -1.79 -11.26
N TRP A 543 -24.92 -2.80 -11.91
CA TRP A 543 -23.77 -2.65 -12.79
C TRP A 543 -23.99 -1.67 -13.94
N LYS A 544 -25.13 -1.75 -14.61
CA LYS A 544 -25.44 -0.84 -15.73
C LYS A 544 -25.47 0.61 -15.27
N LYS A 545 -26.21 0.90 -14.18
CA LYS A 545 -26.33 2.26 -13.64
C LYS A 545 -25.00 2.78 -13.13
N ALA A 546 -24.20 1.91 -12.51
CA ALA A 546 -22.84 2.25 -12.07
C ALA A 546 -21.92 2.57 -13.26
N GLY A 547 -21.99 1.81 -14.35
CA GLY A 547 -21.24 2.08 -15.58
C GLY A 547 -21.60 3.44 -16.21
N ASP A 548 -22.88 3.77 -16.26
CA ASP A 548 -23.34 5.08 -16.73
C ASP A 548 -22.81 6.21 -15.83
N TRP A 549 -22.89 6.06 -14.50
CA TRP A 549 -22.33 7.02 -13.56
C TRP A 549 -20.82 7.19 -13.72
N MET A 550 -20.09 6.07 -13.85
CA MET A 550 -18.63 6.06 -14.04
C MET A 550 -18.23 6.79 -15.33
N TRP A 551 -18.99 6.61 -16.41
CA TRP A 551 -18.77 7.35 -17.64
C TRP A 551 -19.07 8.84 -17.52
N GLU A 552 -20.20 9.20 -16.96
CA GLU A 552 -20.67 10.60 -16.85
C GLU A 552 -19.78 11.42 -15.92
N ASN A 553 -19.23 10.79 -14.87
CA ASN A 553 -18.41 11.44 -13.85
C ASN A 553 -16.90 11.14 -13.99
N ARG A 554 -16.44 10.70 -15.15
CA ARG A 554 -15.03 10.29 -15.41
C ARG A 554 -13.99 11.39 -15.15
N GLU A 555 -14.39 12.64 -15.01
CA GLU A 555 -13.48 13.76 -14.69
C GLU A 555 -13.13 13.85 -13.20
N TYR A 556 -13.85 13.12 -12.32
CA TYR A 556 -13.69 13.23 -10.86
C TYR A 556 -12.87 12.11 -10.24
N TYR A 557 -12.48 11.11 -10.99
CA TYR A 557 -11.67 9.99 -10.49
C TYR A 557 -10.65 9.53 -11.55
N ASN A 558 -9.55 8.89 -11.08
CA ASN A 558 -8.58 8.24 -11.97
C ASN A 558 -8.86 6.73 -12.05
N GLY A 559 -9.18 6.10 -10.93
CA GLY A 559 -9.57 4.69 -10.84
C GLY A 559 -10.33 4.42 -9.55
N LEU A 560 -11.29 3.53 -9.65
CA LEU A 560 -12.06 3.00 -8.52
C LEU A 560 -12.09 1.48 -8.63
N SER A 561 -11.97 0.79 -7.51
CA SER A 561 -12.18 -0.65 -7.46
C SER A 561 -13.67 -0.94 -7.46
N VAL A 562 -14.09 -1.90 -8.28
CA VAL A 562 -15.49 -2.33 -8.32
C VAL A 562 -15.55 -3.83 -8.11
N LEU A 563 -16.38 -4.27 -7.17
CA LEU A 563 -16.51 -5.68 -6.80
C LEU A 563 -17.98 -6.12 -6.85
N PRO A 564 -18.26 -7.38 -7.22
CA PRO A 564 -19.57 -7.96 -6.99
C PRO A 564 -19.89 -7.97 -5.48
N TYR A 565 -21.13 -7.66 -5.13
CA TYR A 565 -21.60 -7.78 -3.76
C TYR A 565 -21.78 -9.26 -3.38
N ASP A 566 -21.07 -9.74 -2.37
CA ASP A 566 -21.09 -11.14 -1.92
C ASP A 566 -21.75 -11.37 -0.53
N GLY A 567 -22.19 -10.30 0.12
CA GLY A 567 -22.78 -10.36 1.46
C GLY A 567 -21.78 -10.49 2.61
N GLY A 568 -20.50 -10.78 2.34
CA GLY A 568 -19.37 -10.69 3.27
C GLY A 568 -19.43 -11.58 4.53
N THR A 569 -20.20 -12.69 4.53
CA THR A 569 -20.39 -13.54 5.71
C THR A 569 -19.73 -14.91 5.54
N TYR A 570 -18.65 -15.15 6.28
CA TYR A 570 -18.04 -16.48 6.46
C TYR A 570 -17.52 -16.61 7.89
N THR A 571 -17.24 -17.84 8.31
CA THR A 571 -16.76 -18.14 9.68
C THR A 571 -15.51 -17.33 10.00
N GLN A 572 -15.53 -16.56 11.10
CA GLN A 572 -14.45 -15.66 11.52
C GLN A 572 -14.06 -14.63 10.45
N ALA A 573 -15.04 -14.09 9.70
CA ALA A 573 -14.82 -12.95 8.83
C ALA A 573 -14.14 -11.79 9.61
N PRO A 574 -13.34 -10.94 8.96
CA PRO A 574 -12.67 -9.79 9.60
C PRO A 574 -13.63 -8.85 10.33
N PHE A 575 -14.89 -8.81 9.88
CA PHE A 575 -15.97 -8.07 10.49
C PHE A 575 -17.18 -8.99 10.71
N GLU A 576 -17.84 -8.85 11.84
CA GLU A 576 -19.09 -9.56 12.15
C GLU A 576 -20.09 -8.60 12.79
N ASP A 577 -21.31 -8.56 12.26
CA ASP A 577 -22.41 -7.79 12.86
C ASP A 577 -22.80 -8.37 14.21
N ILE A 578 -22.94 -7.51 15.20
CA ILE A 578 -23.47 -7.86 16.53
C ILE A 578 -24.51 -6.83 16.97
N ASP A 579 -25.35 -7.21 17.92
CA ASP A 579 -26.26 -6.29 18.57
C ASP A 579 -25.60 -5.57 19.76
N GLU A 580 -26.28 -4.55 20.27
CA GLU A 580 -25.83 -3.78 21.44
C GLU A 580 -25.66 -4.65 22.69
N ALA A 581 -26.49 -5.65 22.88
CA ALA A 581 -26.43 -6.55 24.05
C ALA A 581 -25.15 -7.38 24.02
N LYS A 582 -24.79 -7.96 22.86
CA LYS A 582 -23.55 -8.70 22.66
C LYS A 582 -22.33 -7.78 22.78
N TYR A 583 -22.39 -6.57 22.19
CA TYR A 583 -21.35 -5.55 22.34
C TYR A 583 -21.07 -5.23 23.82
N ASN A 584 -22.13 -4.92 24.58
CA ASN A 584 -22.01 -4.60 26.01
C ASN A 584 -21.49 -5.77 26.83
N LYS A 585 -21.91 -7.01 26.51
CA LYS A 585 -21.39 -8.23 27.17
C LYS A 585 -19.90 -8.40 26.92
N MET A 586 -19.47 -8.31 25.68
CA MET A 586 -18.05 -8.45 25.31
C MET A 586 -17.20 -7.33 25.90
N SER A 587 -17.70 -6.08 25.86
CA SER A 587 -16.95 -4.91 26.38
C SER A 587 -16.78 -4.93 27.91
N LYS A 588 -17.67 -5.57 28.66
CA LYS A 588 -17.57 -5.66 30.12
C LYS A 588 -16.41 -6.51 30.63
N VAL A 589 -15.99 -7.51 29.87
CA VAL A 589 -14.88 -8.40 30.24
C VAL A 589 -13.52 -7.84 29.77
N LEU A 590 -13.53 -6.80 28.94
CA LEU A 590 -12.29 -6.17 28.48
C LEU A 590 -11.67 -5.34 29.60
N SER A 591 -10.42 -5.59 29.88
CA SER A 591 -9.56 -4.76 30.71
C SER A 591 -8.49 -4.12 29.85
N ASN A 592 -7.83 -3.10 30.37
CA ASN A 592 -6.69 -2.50 29.68
C ASN A 592 -5.62 -3.55 29.39
N VAL A 593 -5.23 -3.64 28.12
CA VAL A 593 -4.15 -4.50 27.66
C VAL A 593 -2.85 -3.72 27.77
N ASP A 594 -1.94 -4.21 28.58
CA ASP A 594 -0.61 -3.60 28.78
C ASP A 594 0.44 -4.39 28.00
N LEU A 595 0.68 -4.00 26.75
CA LEU A 595 1.61 -4.68 25.86
C LEU A 595 3.09 -4.51 26.25
N THR A 596 3.42 -3.66 27.23
CA THR A 596 4.78 -3.60 27.78
C THR A 596 5.16 -4.86 28.56
N LYS A 597 4.15 -5.67 28.92
CA LYS A 597 4.33 -6.97 29.59
C LYS A 597 4.55 -8.13 28.62
N VAL A 598 4.44 -7.90 27.32
CA VAL A 598 4.78 -8.90 26.31
C VAL A 598 6.30 -9.01 26.24
N ILE A 599 6.85 -10.10 26.77
CA ILE A 599 8.30 -10.35 26.79
C ILE A 599 8.66 -11.21 25.60
N GLU A 600 9.58 -10.73 24.77
CA GLU A 600 10.12 -11.44 23.61
C GLU A 600 11.62 -11.70 23.85
N ALA A 601 12.03 -12.97 23.90
CA ALA A 601 13.45 -13.31 24.01
C ALA A 601 14.23 -12.96 22.74
N GLU A 602 13.55 -12.98 21.58
CA GLU A 602 14.09 -12.67 20.26
C GLU A 602 13.07 -11.85 19.46
N ASP A 603 13.54 -11.16 18.43
CA ASP A 603 12.65 -10.46 17.48
C ASP A 603 11.89 -11.47 16.60
N ASN A 604 10.65 -11.74 16.94
CA ASN A 604 9.74 -12.64 16.24
C ASN A 604 8.75 -11.88 15.33
N THR A 605 9.06 -10.66 14.92
CA THR A 605 8.21 -9.91 13.98
C THR A 605 7.97 -10.73 12.71
N ASP A 606 6.72 -11.06 12.42
CA ASP A 606 6.29 -11.73 11.20
C ASP A 606 5.22 -10.89 10.48
N LEU A 607 5.56 -10.42 9.29
CA LEU A 607 4.67 -9.62 8.45
C LEU A 607 4.17 -10.41 7.23
N SER A 608 4.47 -11.71 7.14
CA SER A 608 4.11 -12.56 5.98
C SER A 608 2.61 -12.83 5.86
N GLY A 609 1.90 -12.85 6.98
CA GLY A 609 0.45 -13.11 7.02
C GLY A 609 -0.43 -11.93 6.62
N GLU A 610 0.15 -10.77 6.34
CA GLU A 610 -0.60 -9.60 5.93
C GLU A 610 -0.99 -9.66 4.45
N LEU A 611 -2.28 -9.71 4.15
CA LEU A 611 -2.80 -9.53 2.80
C LEU A 611 -2.57 -8.07 2.35
N ALA A 612 -1.78 -7.90 1.29
CA ALA A 612 -1.85 -6.66 0.52
C ALA A 612 -3.19 -6.64 -0.24
N CYS A 613 -3.73 -5.46 -0.54
CA CYS A 613 -4.85 -5.37 -1.47
C CYS A 613 -4.41 -5.98 -2.81
N ALA A 614 -4.71 -7.24 -3.03
CA ALA A 614 -4.41 -7.97 -4.25
C ALA A 614 -5.67 -8.74 -4.67
N GLY A 615 -6.09 -8.52 -5.90
CA GLY A 615 -7.08 -9.36 -6.57
C GLY A 615 -8.44 -9.45 -5.89
N GLY A 616 -9.13 -8.33 -5.69
CA GLY A 616 -10.56 -8.32 -5.39
C GLY A 616 -10.96 -8.54 -3.93
N SER A 617 -10.06 -8.81 -3.01
CA SER A 617 -10.35 -8.82 -1.58
C SER A 617 -9.55 -7.72 -0.87
N CYS A 618 -10.17 -6.57 -0.72
CA CYS A 618 -9.71 -5.57 0.23
C CYS A 618 -10.26 -5.94 1.62
N GLU A 619 -9.44 -5.94 2.68
CA GLU A 619 -9.90 -6.10 4.07
C GLU A 619 -10.89 -4.99 4.52
N ILE A 620 -11.33 -4.16 3.59
CA ILE A 620 -12.15 -2.96 3.81
C ILE A 620 -13.62 -3.21 3.44
N VAL A 621 -13.95 -4.36 2.87
CA VAL A 621 -15.35 -4.70 2.51
C VAL A 621 -15.93 -5.67 3.51
#